data_fa422d5321e2bd71d3bad55e282f396a
#
_entry.id   fa422d5321e2bd71d3bad55e282f396a
#
_cell.length_a   1.000
_cell.length_b   1.000
_cell.length_c   1.000
_cell.angle_alpha   90.00
_cell.angle_beta   90.00
_cell.angle_gamma   90.00
#
_symmetry.space_group_name_H-M   'P 1'
#
loop_
_entity.id
_entity.type
_entity.pdbx_description
1 polymer ?
#
loop_
_entity_poly.entity_id
_entity_poly.type
_entity_poly.pdbx_seq_one_letter_code
_entity_poly.pdbx_strand_id
1 'polypeptide(L)'
;MIYRIGSEFIMPEIETSRLHLRQFSMADLDDLFAIRSDPEVMRFIGAGQPHSLDQVRDALEHVILVWKKHSFGRWAIVHKADKKLIGWCGLAFLDQTQEIEIGYGIAKEYWGGGLTTEAAVATIRYGFEELKLDRIVAVAMPENIASRRIMEKIGMRFEKTGHWYEADLVYYVILRDEYERGAGVYDAINMLTLNTRHP
;
A
#
# COMPACT_ATOMS: atom_id res chain seq x y z
N MET A 1 17.62 4.91 3.50
CA MET A 1 18.60 6.03 3.41
C MET A 1 17.84 7.21 2.81
N ILE A 2 17.68 8.30 3.57
CA ILE A 2 17.00 9.51 3.08
C ILE A 2 18.01 10.23 2.18
N TYR A 3 17.75 10.31 0.89
CA TYR A 3 18.59 11.08 0.00
C TYR A 3 18.25 12.57 0.17
N ARG A 4 19.20 13.34 0.67
CA ARG A 4 19.14 14.78 0.78
C ARG A 4 19.91 15.38 -0.40
N ILE A 5 19.21 16.05 -1.33
CA ILE A 5 19.84 16.91 -2.31
C ILE A 5 19.40 18.34 -1.98
N GLY A 6 20.28 19.12 -1.36
CA GLY A 6 19.92 20.45 -0.86
C GLY A 6 18.95 20.41 0.32
N SER A 7 17.95 21.31 0.34
CA SER A 7 16.91 21.41 1.38
C SER A 7 15.64 20.60 1.07
N GLU A 8 15.55 19.92 -0.07
CA GLU A 8 14.37 19.16 -0.47
C GLU A 8 14.52 17.66 -0.14
N PHE A 9 13.49 17.11 0.49
CA PHE A 9 13.35 15.67 0.68
C PHE A 9 12.79 15.07 -0.60
N ILE A 10 13.63 14.36 -1.36
CA ILE A 10 13.14 13.54 -2.48
C ILE A 10 12.51 12.29 -1.87
N MET A 11 11.22 12.19 -2.03
CA MET A 11 10.45 11.05 -1.54
C MET A 11 10.43 9.95 -2.62
N PRO A 12 10.55 8.67 -2.24
CA PRO A 12 10.61 7.59 -3.22
C PRO A 12 9.30 7.45 -3.98
N GLU A 13 9.41 7.29 -5.28
CA GLU A 13 8.35 6.88 -6.19
C GLU A 13 8.69 5.51 -6.77
N ILE A 14 7.69 4.70 -7.07
CA ILE A 14 7.90 3.36 -7.61
C ILE A 14 7.18 3.26 -8.95
N GLU A 15 7.95 2.86 -9.98
CA GLU A 15 7.42 2.55 -11.30
C GLU A 15 7.30 1.04 -11.48
N THR A 16 6.14 0.58 -11.94
CA THR A 16 5.91 -0.80 -12.35
C THR A 16 5.56 -0.86 -13.83
N SER A 17 5.20 -2.03 -14.36
CA SER A 17 4.78 -2.15 -15.75
C SER A 17 3.55 -1.31 -16.09
N ARG A 18 2.57 -1.24 -15.18
CA ARG A 18 1.27 -0.59 -15.43
C ARG A 18 0.99 0.57 -14.48
N LEU A 19 1.74 0.71 -13.39
CA LEU A 19 1.46 1.64 -12.30
C LEU A 19 2.62 2.60 -12.06
N HIS A 20 2.27 3.79 -11.57
CA HIS A 20 3.15 4.73 -10.95
C HIS A 20 2.66 4.98 -9.53
N LEU A 21 3.45 4.58 -8.54
CA LEU A 21 3.19 4.81 -7.12
C LEU A 21 3.96 6.07 -6.71
N ARG A 22 3.24 7.15 -6.50
CA ARG A 22 3.78 8.45 -6.10
C ARG A 22 3.22 8.91 -4.77
N GLN A 23 3.79 9.93 -4.21
CA GLN A 23 3.17 10.54 -3.04
C GLN A 23 1.82 11.17 -3.37
N PHE A 24 0.96 11.20 -2.37
CA PHE A 24 -0.26 11.98 -2.40
C PHE A 24 0.04 13.48 -2.30
N SER A 25 -0.81 14.27 -2.95
CA SER A 25 -0.92 15.70 -2.80
C SER A 25 -2.38 16.09 -2.52
N MET A 26 -2.63 17.31 -2.06
CA MET A 26 -4.01 17.78 -1.85
C MET A 26 -4.82 17.87 -3.15
N ALA A 27 -4.17 17.91 -4.31
CA ALA A 27 -4.84 17.85 -5.61
C ALA A 27 -5.51 16.48 -5.89
N ASP A 28 -5.18 15.45 -5.13
CA ASP A 28 -5.75 14.11 -5.26
C ASP A 28 -7.07 13.93 -4.49
N LEU A 29 -7.54 14.98 -3.80
CA LEU A 29 -8.70 14.90 -2.90
C LEU A 29 -9.96 14.38 -3.59
N ASP A 30 -10.30 14.94 -4.74
CA ASP A 30 -11.53 14.60 -5.45
C ASP A 30 -11.49 13.16 -5.99
N ASP A 31 -10.38 12.75 -6.58
CA ASP A 31 -10.19 11.38 -7.07
C ASP A 31 -10.21 10.37 -5.91
N LEU A 32 -9.53 10.67 -4.81
CA LEU A 32 -9.53 9.81 -3.63
C LEU A 32 -10.90 9.74 -2.97
N PHE A 33 -11.65 10.85 -2.95
CA PHE A 33 -13.02 10.88 -2.45
C PHE A 33 -13.94 10.00 -3.30
N ALA A 34 -13.85 10.07 -4.63
CA ALA A 34 -14.63 9.22 -5.52
C ALA A 34 -14.43 7.71 -5.20
N ILE A 35 -13.18 7.32 -4.88
CA ILE A 35 -12.87 5.92 -4.50
C ILE A 35 -13.38 5.59 -3.10
N ARG A 36 -13.16 6.46 -2.10
CA ARG A 36 -13.50 6.18 -0.70
C ARG A 36 -14.95 6.44 -0.34
N SER A 37 -15.73 7.05 -1.23
CA SER A 37 -17.19 7.16 -1.11
C SER A 37 -17.93 5.97 -1.70
N ASP A 38 -17.25 5.06 -2.42
CA ASP A 38 -17.86 3.83 -2.93
C ASP A 38 -18.02 2.80 -1.80
N PRO A 39 -19.28 2.40 -1.47
CA PRO A 39 -19.53 1.44 -0.39
C PRO A 39 -18.94 0.05 -0.66
N GLU A 40 -18.77 -0.36 -1.92
CA GLU A 40 -18.19 -1.65 -2.24
C GLU A 40 -16.68 -1.64 -2.01
N VAL A 41 -16.00 -0.54 -2.34
CA VAL A 41 -14.57 -0.34 -2.04
C VAL A 41 -14.34 -0.32 -0.53
N MET A 42 -15.18 0.42 0.19
CA MET A 42 -15.00 0.62 1.64
C MET A 42 -15.53 -0.53 2.50
N ARG A 43 -16.26 -1.49 1.92
CA ARG A 43 -16.92 -2.59 2.64
C ARG A 43 -16.03 -3.31 3.66
N PHE A 44 -14.73 -3.45 3.37
CA PHE A 44 -13.75 -4.16 4.20
C PHE A 44 -12.59 -3.26 4.66
N ILE A 45 -12.78 -1.93 4.62
CA ILE A 45 -11.76 -0.94 4.97
C ILE A 45 -12.26 -0.11 6.16
N GLY A 46 -11.46 -0.03 7.22
CA GLY A 46 -11.83 0.66 8.44
C GLY A 46 -13.15 0.12 9.02
N ALA A 47 -14.09 1.00 9.30
CA ALA A 47 -15.43 0.63 9.83
C ALA A 47 -16.39 0.05 8.76
N GLY A 48 -15.94 -0.19 7.54
CA GLY A 48 -16.77 -0.74 6.46
C GLY A 48 -17.80 0.25 5.89
N GLN A 49 -17.61 1.54 6.12
CA GLN A 49 -18.54 2.59 5.68
C GLN A 49 -17.85 3.56 4.71
N PRO A 50 -18.59 4.08 3.71
CA PRO A 50 -18.12 5.17 2.88
C PRO A 50 -17.67 6.37 3.71
N HIS A 51 -16.60 7.03 3.26
CA HIS A 51 -16.11 8.23 3.91
C HIS A 51 -16.77 9.50 3.35
N SER A 52 -17.00 10.48 4.22
CA SER A 52 -17.33 11.84 3.81
C SER A 52 -16.10 12.55 3.21
N LEU A 53 -16.35 13.64 2.48
CA LEU A 53 -15.26 14.45 1.90
C LEU A 53 -14.29 14.96 2.97
N ASP A 54 -14.80 15.37 4.14
CA ASP A 54 -13.97 15.84 5.25
C ASP A 54 -13.10 14.73 5.82
N GLN A 55 -13.66 13.51 6.01
CA GLN A 55 -12.88 12.35 6.44
C GLN A 55 -11.77 11.97 5.44
N VAL A 56 -12.05 12.10 4.13
CA VAL A 56 -11.03 11.84 3.10
C VAL A 56 -9.95 12.92 3.13
N ARG A 57 -10.32 14.20 3.34
CA ARG A 57 -9.36 15.31 3.47
C ARG A 57 -8.43 15.08 4.66
N ASP A 58 -8.98 14.79 5.84
CA ASP A 58 -8.19 14.53 7.05
C ASP A 58 -7.24 13.34 6.86
N ALA A 59 -7.73 12.26 6.24
CA ALA A 59 -6.91 11.08 5.94
C ALA A 59 -5.80 11.39 4.94
N LEU A 60 -6.05 12.24 3.93
CA LEU A 60 -5.08 12.67 2.94
C LEU A 60 -3.98 13.53 3.56
N GLU A 61 -4.36 14.52 4.38
CA GLU A 61 -3.41 15.35 5.15
C GLU A 61 -2.54 14.49 6.06
N HIS A 62 -3.17 13.53 6.76
CA HIS A 62 -2.44 12.59 7.61
C HIS A 62 -1.41 11.76 6.82
N VAL A 63 -1.77 11.20 5.68
CA VAL A 63 -0.85 10.42 4.83
C VAL A 63 0.34 11.26 4.38
N ILE A 64 0.11 12.51 3.99
CA ILE A 64 1.18 13.45 3.59
C ILE A 64 2.12 13.73 4.78
N LEU A 65 1.59 13.89 5.99
CA LEU A 65 2.38 14.13 7.20
C LEU A 65 3.17 12.88 7.62
N VAL A 66 2.60 11.68 7.50
CA VAL A 66 3.26 10.40 7.82
C VAL A 66 4.54 10.24 6.99
N TRP A 67 4.50 10.51 5.70
CA TRP A 67 5.67 10.48 4.83
C TRP A 67 6.79 11.40 5.31
N LYS A 68 6.46 12.63 5.68
CA LYS A 68 7.43 13.62 6.19
C LYS A 68 8.09 13.17 7.50
N LYS A 69 7.35 12.45 8.34
CA LYS A 69 7.81 12.03 9.66
C LYS A 69 8.59 10.73 9.65
N HIS A 70 8.17 9.75 8.86
CA HIS A 70 8.66 8.38 8.94
C HIS A 70 9.46 7.92 7.73
N SER A 71 9.49 8.69 6.62
CA SER A 71 10.15 8.32 5.35
C SER A 71 9.57 7.07 4.69
N PHE A 72 8.39 6.64 5.10
CA PHE A 72 7.54 5.65 4.45
C PHE A 72 6.07 5.98 4.70
N GLY A 73 5.19 5.43 3.88
CA GLY A 73 3.76 5.71 3.98
C GLY A 73 2.97 5.02 2.86
N ARG A 74 1.75 5.47 2.66
CA ARG A 74 0.90 5.00 1.56
C ARG A 74 1.12 5.88 0.34
N TRP A 75 1.37 5.24 -0.82
CA TRP A 75 1.42 5.90 -2.12
C TRP A 75 0.03 5.99 -2.75
N ALA A 76 -0.15 7.02 -3.55
CA ALA A 76 -1.19 7.11 -4.57
C ALA A 76 -0.83 6.15 -5.71
N ILE A 77 -1.75 5.28 -6.11
CA ILE A 77 -1.59 4.43 -7.28
C ILE A 77 -2.15 5.16 -8.50
N VAL A 78 -1.31 5.49 -9.46
CA VAL A 78 -1.70 6.06 -10.75
C VAL A 78 -1.60 4.99 -11.83
N HIS A 79 -2.68 4.72 -12.55
CA HIS A 79 -2.68 3.82 -13.71
C HIS A 79 -2.09 4.53 -14.93
N LYS A 80 -0.99 4.00 -15.49
CA LYS A 80 -0.21 4.68 -16.53
C LYS A 80 -0.99 4.93 -17.81
N ALA A 81 -1.81 3.98 -18.23
CA ALA A 81 -2.58 4.10 -19.48
C ALA A 81 -3.67 5.17 -19.37
N ASP A 82 -4.39 5.23 -18.25
CA ASP A 82 -5.49 6.18 -18.06
C ASP A 82 -5.03 7.50 -17.46
N LYS A 83 -3.80 7.54 -16.89
CA LYS A 83 -3.25 8.69 -16.15
C LYS A 83 -4.13 9.13 -14.98
N LYS A 84 -4.87 8.17 -14.38
CA LYS A 84 -5.81 8.39 -13.28
C LYS A 84 -5.28 7.83 -11.98
N LEU A 85 -5.56 8.51 -10.87
CA LEU A 85 -5.45 7.94 -9.55
C LEU A 85 -6.52 6.86 -9.40
N ILE A 86 -6.10 5.63 -9.09
CA ILE A 86 -7.00 4.48 -8.99
C ILE A 86 -7.05 3.87 -7.59
N GLY A 87 -6.25 4.36 -6.64
CA GLY A 87 -6.24 3.81 -5.30
C GLY A 87 -4.99 4.17 -4.50
N TRP A 88 -4.71 3.36 -3.51
CA TRP A 88 -3.54 3.48 -2.65
C TRP A 88 -2.92 2.13 -2.32
N CYS A 89 -1.62 2.12 -2.11
CA CYS A 89 -0.88 1.00 -1.53
C CYS A 89 0.31 1.53 -0.75
N GLY A 90 0.69 0.89 0.34
CA GLY A 90 1.89 1.32 1.07
C GLY A 90 1.99 0.74 2.47
N LEU A 91 2.96 1.24 3.22
CA LEU A 91 3.31 0.78 4.54
C LEU A 91 2.82 1.76 5.61
N ALA A 92 2.40 1.22 6.74
CA ALA A 92 1.99 1.99 7.91
C ALA A 92 2.30 1.19 9.19
N PHE A 93 2.22 1.84 10.35
CA PHE A 93 2.20 1.09 11.60
C PHE A 93 0.85 0.39 11.75
N LEU A 94 0.88 -0.88 12.16
CA LEU A 94 -0.32 -1.66 12.45
C LEU A 94 -0.94 -1.16 13.75
N ASP A 95 -2.10 -0.50 13.66
CA ASP A 95 -2.85 0.00 14.82
C ASP A 95 -1.93 0.74 15.81
N GLN A 96 -1.95 0.39 17.09
CA GLN A 96 -1.11 0.98 18.15
C GLN A 96 0.18 0.17 18.41
N THR A 97 0.63 -0.62 17.43
CA THR A 97 1.85 -1.44 17.53
C THR A 97 3.05 -0.78 16.86
N GLN A 98 4.22 -1.42 16.97
CA GLN A 98 5.43 -1.05 16.21
C GLN A 98 5.61 -1.91 14.96
N GLU A 99 4.66 -2.81 14.66
CA GLU A 99 4.73 -3.64 13.47
C GLU A 99 4.38 -2.81 12.24
N ILE A 100 5.05 -3.10 11.12
CA ILE A 100 4.78 -2.44 9.85
C ILE A 100 3.84 -3.29 9.02
N GLU A 101 2.65 -2.74 8.76
CA GLU A 101 1.66 -3.37 7.90
C GLU A 101 1.70 -2.83 6.47
N ILE A 102 1.38 -3.70 5.51
CA ILE A 102 0.99 -3.27 4.16
C ILE A 102 -0.53 -3.12 4.09
N GLY A 103 -0.99 -1.97 3.57
CA GLY A 103 -2.39 -1.70 3.33
C GLY A 103 -2.63 -1.20 1.91
N TYR A 104 -3.76 -1.58 1.31
CA TYR A 104 -4.12 -1.21 -0.07
C TYR A 104 -5.63 -1.12 -0.27
N GLY A 105 -6.01 -0.35 -1.26
CA GLY A 105 -7.37 -0.24 -1.78
C GLY A 105 -7.33 0.31 -3.19
N ILE A 106 -8.25 -0.14 -4.04
CA ILE A 106 -8.31 0.26 -5.45
C ILE A 106 -9.76 0.44 -5.89
N ALA A 107 -10.01 1.39 -6.77
CA ALA A 107 -11.32 1.66 -7.37
C ALA A 107 -11.88 0.40 -8.03
N LYS A 108 -13.19 0.21 -7.92
CA LYS A 108 -13.89 -1.01 -8.33
C LYS A 108 -13.70 -1.37 -9.79
N GLU A 109 -13.67 -0.38 -10.68
CA GLU A 109 -13.48 -0.58 -12.12
C GLU A 109 -12.12 -1.19 -12.49
N TYR A 110 -11.17 -1.20 -11.55
CA TYR A 110 -9.83 -1.79 -11.73
C TYR A 110 -9.66 -3.14 -11.03
N TRP A 111 -10.74 -3.70 -10.47
CA TRP A 111 -10.67 -5.02 -9.83
C TRP A 111 -10.45 -6.14 -10.85
N GLY A 112 -9.89 -7.25 -10.39
CA GLY A 112 -9.67 -8.45 -11.20
C GLY A 112 -8.47 -8.39 -12.16
N GLY A 113 -7.92 -7.20 -12.43
CA GLY A 113 -6.79 -7.00 -13.36
C GLY A 113 -5.39 -7.28 -12.77
N GLY A 114 -5.29 -7.65 -11.49
CA GLY A 114 -4.02 -7.91 -10.81
C GLY A 114 -3.22 -6.66 -10.41
N LEU A 115 -3.77 -5.45 -10.59
CA LEU A 115 -3.09 -4.19 -10.30
C LEU A 115 -2.76 -4.03 -8.81
N THR A 116 -3.66 -4.45 -7.91
CA THR A 116 -3.40 -4.42 -6.46
C THR A 116 -2.25 -5.35 -6.09
N THR A 117 -2.17 -6.53 -6.69
CA THR A 117 -1.03 -7.47 -6.48
C THR A 117 0.27 -6.84 -6.96
N GLU A 118 0.26 -6.18 -8.12
CA GLU A 118 1.42 -5.49 -8.69
C GLU A 118 1.92 -4.36 -7.76
N ALA A 119 1.01 -3.52 -7.26
CA ALA A 119 1.34 -2.47 -6.30
C ALA A 119 1.87 -3.03 -4.96
N ALA A 120 1.25 -4.11 -4.47
CA ALA A 120 1.64 -4.75 -3.22
C ALA A 120 3.02 -5.40 -3.30
N VAL A 121 3.35 -6.09 -4.40
CA VAL A 121 4.70 -6.63 -4.64
C VAL A 121 5.75 -5.52 -4.62
N ALA A 122 5.49 -4.41 -5.32
CA ALA A 122 6.38 -3.26 -5.36
C ALA A 122 6.60 -2.65 -3.96
N THR A 123 5.54 -2.57 -3.17
CA THR A 123 5.58 -2.08 -1.79
C THR A 123 6.37 -3.01 -0.86
N ILE A 124 6.15 -4.34 -0.95
CA ILE A 124 6.91 -5.34 -0.18
C ILE A 124 8.40 -5.25 -0.51
N ARG A 125 8.73 -5.17 -1.80
CA ARG A 125 10.10 -5.00 -2.26
C ARG A 125 10.75 -3.76 -1.65
N TYR A 126 10.09 -2.62 -1.71
CA TYR A 126 10.56 -1.38 -1.08
C TYR A 126 10.81 -1.57 0.42
N GLY A 127 9.90 -2.22 1.13
CA GLY A 127 10.04 -2.48 2.55
C GLY A 127 11.28 -3.30 2.89
N PHE A 128 11.57 -4.36 2.13
CA PHE A 128 12.73 -5.19 2.38
C PHE A 128 14.04 -4.63 1.81
N GLU A 129 14.02 -4.10 0.60
CA GLU A 129 15.24 -3.66 -0.09
C GLU A 129 15.71 -2.27 0.33
N GLU A 130 14.78 -1.32 0.57
CA GLU A 130 15.12 0.06 0.91
C GLU A 130 15.03 0.34 2.41
N LEU A 131 13.92 -0.03 3.06
CA LEU A 131 13.73 0.20 4.49
C LEU A 131 14.41 -0.83 5.36
N LYS A 132 14.89 -1.94 4.78
CA LYS A 132 15.59 -3.03 5.49
C LYS A 132 14.74 -3.62 6.64
N LEU A 133 13.43 -3.70 6.44
CA LEU A 133 12.53 -4.31 7.43
C LEU A 133 12.82 -5.80 7.59
N ASP A 134 12.66 -6.34 8.78
CA ASP A 134 12.84 -7.77 9.04
C ASP A 134 11.55 -8.57 8.75
N ARG A 135 10.41 -7.89 8.87
CA ARG A 135 9.08 -8.46 8.60
C ARG A 135 8.11 -7.39 8.13
N ILE A 136 7.12 -7.81 7.35
CA ILE A 136 5.96 -7.00 6.97
C ILE A 136 4.72 -7.84 7.27
N VAL A 137 3.70 -7.20 7.84
CA VAL A 137 2.44 -7.84 8.20
C VAL A 137 1.28 -7.28 7.39
N ALA A 138 0.15 -7.96 7.41
CA ALA A 138 -1.10 -7.46 6.87
C ALA A 138 -2.26 -8.03 7.67
N VAL A 139 -3.32 -7.25 7.83
CA VAL A 139 -4.55 -7.70 8.48
C VAL A 139 -5.74 -7.51 7.55
N ALA A 140 -6.74 -8.37 7.68
CA ALA A 140 -7.99 -8.27 6.93
C ALA A 140 -9.15 -8.88 7.72
N MET A 141 -10.37 -8.43 7.44
CA MET A 141 -11.56 -9.14 7.88
C MET A 141 -11.57 -10.58 7.31
N PRO A 142 -11.95 -11.60 8.08
CA PRO A 142 -11.96 -13.00 7.62
C PRO A 142 -12.72 -13.19 6.30
N GLU A 143 -13.79 -12.43 6.09
CA GLU A 143 -14.66 -12.46 4.92
C GLU A 143 -14.05 -11.78 3.69
N ASN A 144 -13.00 -10.98 3.84
CA ASN A 144 -12.31 -10.33 2.74
C ASN A 144 -11.40 -11.31 1.99
N ILE A 145 -12.01 -12.28 1.32
CA ILE A 145 -11.31 -13.33 0.57
C ILE A 145 -10.41 -12.74 -0.52
N ALA A 146 -10.80 -11.62 -1.11
CA ALA A 146 -10.00 -10.96 -2.14
C ALA A 146 -8.66 -10.48 -1.59
N SER A 147 -8.66 -9.78 -0.44
CA SER A 147 -7.44 -9.32 0.22
C SER A 147 -6.55 -10.49 0.65
N ARG A 148 -7.14 -11.53 1.26
CA ARG A 148 -6.40 -12.73 1.68
C ARG A 148 -5.68 -13.40 0.52
N ARG A 149 -6.35 -13.55 -0.64
CA ARG A 149 -5.72 -14.09 -1.87
C ARG A 149 -4.58 -13.22 -2.39
N ILE A 150 -4.68 -11.88 -2.23
CA ILE A 150 -3.57 -10.99 -2.58
C ILE A 150 -2.40 -11.24 -1.64
N MET A 151 -2.62 -11.28 -0.32
CA MET A 151 -1.58 -11.56 0.67
C MET A 151 -0.85 -12.88 0.36
N GLU A 152 -1.59 -13.95 0.07
CA GLU A 152 -1.02 -15.24 -0.31
C GLU A 152 -0.20 -15.17 -1.62
N LYS A 153 -0.70 -14.45 -2.64
CA LYS A 153 0.01 -14.26 -3.91
C LYS A 153 1.32 -13.49 -3.78
N ILE A 154 1.39 -12.57 -2.83
CA ILE A 154 2.61 -11.79 -2.54
C ILE A 154 3.51 -12.47 -1.50
N GLY A 155 3.32 -13.79 -1.27
CA GLY A 155 4.18 -14.61 -0.42
C GLY A 155 3.94 -14.50 1.08
N MET A 156 2.89 -13.79 1.51
CA MET A 156 2.53 -13.76 2.92
C MET A 156 1.83 -15.04 3.34
N ARG A 157 2.12 -15.52 4.54
CA ARG A 157 1.44 -16.68 5.15
C ARG A 157 0.53 -16.23 6.28
N PHE A 158 -0.59 -16.93 6.46
CA PHE A 158 -1.43 -16.78 7.64
C PHE A 158 -0.63 -17.17 8.89
N GLU A 159 -0.74 -16.38 9.95
CA GLU A 159 -0.08 -16.67 11.23
C GLU A 159 -1.08 -16.86 12.36
N LYS A 160 -2.04 -15.95 12.49
CA LYS A 160 -3.01 -15.97 13.60
C LYS A 160 -4.27 -15.15 13.30
N THR A 161 -5.24 -15.23 14.18
CA THR A 161 -6.31 -14.24 14.34
C THR A 161 -6.03 -13.36 15.56
N GLY A 162 -6.57 -12.17 15.58
CA GLY A 162 -6.42 -11.28 16.71
C GLY A 162 -7.29 -10.02 16.55
N HIS A 163 -7.18 -9.13 17.51
CA HIS A 163 -8.00 -7.93 17.58
C HIS A 163 -7.15 -6.69 17.28
N TRP A 164 -7.47 -5.99 16.17
CA TRP A 164 -6.84 -4.72 15.74
C TRP A 164 -7.92 -3.82 15.15
N TYR A 165 -7.75 -2.51 15.23
CA TYR A 165 -8.69 -1.54 14.68
C TYR A 165 -10.14 -1.80 15.13
N GLU A 166 -10.32 -2.22 16.40
CA GLU A 166 -11.61 -2.56 17.00
C GLU A 166 -12.37 -3.70 16.30
N ALA A 167 -11.65 -4.60 15.59
CA ALA A 167 -12.22 -5.73 14.85
C ALA A 167 -11.39 -7.00 15.01
N ASP A 168 -12.05 -8.15 14.88
CA ASP A 168 -11.40 -9.46 14.82
C ASP A 168 -10.91 -9.72 13.39
N LEU A 169 -9.61 -9.79 13.22
CA LEU A 169 -8.94 -9.85 11.92
C LEU A 169 -8.07 -11.09 11.80
N VAL A 170 -7.89 -11.56 10.57
CA VAL A 170 -6.83 -12.51 10.21
C VAL A 170 -5.53 -11.73 9.99
N TYR A 171 -4.45 -12.30 10.48
CA TYR A 171 -3.11 -11.70 10.42
C TYR A 171 -2.18 -12.56 9.57
N TYR A 172 -1.58 -11.92 8.60
CA TYR A 172 -0.62 -12.50 7.67
C TYR A 172 0.74 -11.86 7.85
N VAL A 173 1.80 -12.60 7.56
CA VAL A 173 3.17 -12.14 7.70
C VAL A 173 4.04 -12.64 6.55
N ILE A 174 5.04 -11.86 6.18
CA ILE A 174 6.18 -12.27 5.38
C ILE A 174 7.46 -11.81 6.09
N LEU A 175 8.45 -12.70 6.20
CA LEU A 175 9.76 -12.42 6.76
C LEU A 175 10.76 -12.11 5.66
N ARG A 176 11.82 -11.37 5.97
CA ARG A 176 12.89 -11.05 5.03
C ARG A 176 13.47 -12.28 4.34
N ASP A 177 13.80 -13.32 5.10
CA ASP A 177 14.39 -14.54 4.55
C ASP A 177 13.41 -15.34 3.67
N GLU A 178 12.10 -15.24 3.93
CA GLU A 178 11.05 -15.80 3.07
C GLU A 178 10.98 -15.00 1.75
N TYR A 179 11.05 -13.67 1.82
CA TYR A 179 11.12 -12.80 0.64
C TYR A 179 12.37 -13.09 -0.22
N GLU A 180 13.55 -13.15 0.38
CA GLU A 180 14.81 -13.38 -0.32
C GLU A 180 14.84 -14.74 -1.05
N ARG A 181 14.27 -15.80 -0.43
CA ARG A 181 14.10 -17.11 -1.08
C ARG A 181 13.10 -17.09 -2.24
N GLY A 182 12.12 -16.21 -2.18
CA GLY A 182 11.09 -16.03 -3.21
C GLY A 182 11.40 -14.97 -4.26
N ALA A 183 12.54 -14.31 -4.23
CA ALA A 183 12.86 -13.14 -5.05
C ALA A 183 12.64 -13.37 -6.56
N GLY A 184 12.99 -14.54 -7.09
CA GLY A 184 12.74 -14.89 -8.49
C GLY A 184 11.26 -14.95 -8.89
N VAL A 185 10.35 -15.21 -7.94
CA VAL A 185 8.89 -15.18 -8.18
C VAL A 185 8.40 -13.74 -8.29
N TYR A 186 8.95 -12.83 -7.49
CA TYR A 186 8.63 -11.40 -7.53
C TYR A 186 9.10 -10.74 -8.82
N ASP A 187 10.29 -11.11 -9.32
CA ASP A 187 10.82 -10.63 -10.60
C ASP A 187 9.98 -11.13 -11.80
N ALA A 188 9.44 -12.33 -11.71
CA ALA A 188 8.57 -12.89 -12.75
C ALA A 188 7.17 -12.23 -12.78
N ILE A 189 6.67 -11.75 -11.62
CA ILE A 189 5.37 -11.07 -11.51
C ILE A 189 5.44 -9.64 -12.01
N ASN A 190 6.58 -8.95 -11.84
CA ASN A 190 6.75 -7.55 -12.23
C ASN A 190 8.18 -7.25 -12.65
N MET A 191 8.39 -6.76 -13.87
CA MET A 191 9.62 -6.05 -14.23
C MET A 191 9.58 -4.66 -13.55
N LEU A 192 10.01 -4.62 -12.28
CA LEU A 192 10.03 -3.41 -11.48
C LEU A 192 11.33 -2.64 -11.71
N THR A 193 11.21 -1.40 -12.13
CA THR A 193 12.29 -0.42 -12.01
C THR A 193 11.95 0.50 -10.85
N LEU A 194 12.72 0.42 -9.77
CA LEU A 194 12.80 1.51 -8.79
C LEU A 194 13.50 2.67 -9.48
N ASN A 195 12.72 3.65 -9.92
CA ASN A 195 13.26 4.85 -10.54
C ASN A 195 13.61 5.83 -9.41
N THR A 196 14.79 5.64 -8.80
CA THR A 196 15.43 6.76 -8.11
C THR A 196 15.88 7.72 -9.20
N ARG A 197 15.06 8.71 -9.54
CA ARG A 197 15.51 9.80 -10.38
C ARG A 197 16.66 10.50 -9.65
N HIS A 198 17.87 10.20 -10.08
CA HIS A 198 18.98 11.10 -9.90
C HIS A 198 18.80 12.22 -10.92
N PRO A 199 18.89 13.50 -10.50
CA PRO A 199 18.97 14.61 -11.44
C PRO A 199 20.25 14.50 -12.27
#